data_ee4973145bb7c27b67fb8bfc7a33917d
#
_entry.id   ee4973145bb7c27b67fb8bfc7a33917d
#
_cell.length_a   1.000
_cell.length_b   1.000
_cell.length_c   1.000
_cell.angle_alpha   90.00
_cell.angle_beta   90.00
_cell.angle_gamma   90.00
#
_symmetry.space_group_name_H-M   'P 1'
#
loop_
_entity.id
_entity.type
_entity.pdbx_description
1 polymer ?
#
loop_
_entity_poly.entity_id
_entity_poly.type
_entity_poly.pdbx_seq_one_letter_code
_entity_poly.pdbx_strand_id
1 'polypeptide(L)' 'MDKMKDVHIGNLIYDELKRQGHNTQWLANKICCEKSNVYKMYKRKSIGLDQLLRISEILQHNFLRDCFEVE' A
#
# COMPACT_ATOMS: atom_id res chain seq x y z
N MET A 1 -23.69 -8.78 -4.24
CA MET A 1 -23.57 -7.44 -3.69
C MET A 1 -22.11 -7.01 -3.64
N ASP A 2 -21.85 -5.87 -4.19
CA ASP A 2 -20.49 -5.38 -4.25
C ASP A 2 -20.22 -4.40 -3.14
N LYS A 3 -19.16 -4.63 -2.45
CA LYS A 3 -18.75 -3.70 -1.42
C LYS A 3 -17.28 -3.88 -1.20
N MET A 4 -16.71 -2.90 -0.56
CA MET A 4 -15.30 -2.93 -0.26
C MET A 4 -15.05 -4.00 0.77
N LYS A 5 -14.00 -4.76 0.54
CA LYS A 5 -13.57 -5.73 1.52
C LYS A 5 -13.06 -5.00 2.75
N ASP A 6 -13.17 -5.66 3.88
CA ASP A 6 -12.64 -5.13 5.13
C ASP A 6 -11.13 -5.37 5.13
N VAL A 7 -10.40 -4.47 4.49
CA VAL A 7 -8.97 -4.63 4.33
C VAL A 7 -8.23 -3.52 5.06
N HIS A 8 -7.00 -3.81 5.39
CA HIS A 8 -6.09 -2.86 6.00
C HIS A 8 -5.03 -2.50 4.96
N ILE A 9 -5.14 -1.32 4.38
CA ILE A 9 -4.28 -0.92 3.29
C ILE A 9 -2.81 -0.94 3.68
N GLY A 10 -2.50 -0.46 4.88
CA GLY A 10 -1.12 -0.47 5.34
C GLY A 10 -0.52 -1.87 5.36
N ASN A 11 -1.31 -2.85 5.77
CA ASN A 11 -0.83 -4.24 5.77
C ASN A 11 -0.62 -4.75 4.36
N LEU A 12 -1.52 -4.41 3.44
CA LEU A 12 -1.38 -4.84 2.06
C LEU A 12 -0.10 -4.29 1.44
N ILE A 13 0.18 -3.03 1.70
CA ILE A 13 1.39 -2.41 1.18
C ILE A 13 2.63 -3.08 1.77
N TYR A 14 2.61 -3.31 3.06
CA TYR A 14 3.74 -3.95 3.73
C TYR A 14 3.98 -5.35 3.18
N ASP A 15 2.90 -6.13 3.05
CA ASP A 15 3.02 -7.50 2.56
C ASP A 15 3.57 -7.54 1.14
N GLU A 16 3.07 -6.66 0.28
CA GLU A 16 3.53 -6.64 -1.10
C GLU A 16 4.98 -6.20 -1.19
N LEU A 17 5.36 -5.24 -0.37
CA LEU A 17 6.74 -4.77 -0.32
C LEU A 17 7.68 -5.93 0.03
N LYS A 18 7.31 -6.69 1.05
CA LYS A 18 8.11 -7.83 1.47
C LYS A 18 8.12 -8.93 0.43
N ARG A 19 6.98 -9.18 -0.20
CA ARG A 19 6.89 -10.21 -1.23
C ARG A 19 7.84 -9.91 -2.37
N GLN A 20 8.02 -8.62 -2.68
CA GLN A 20 8.90 -8.22 -3.77
C GLN A 20 10.37 -8.10 -3.34
N GLY A 21 10.64 -8.31 -2.05
CA GLY A 21 12.02 -8.29 -1.58
C GLY A 21 12.56 -6.91 -1.26
N HIS A 22 11.70 -5.91 -1.14
CA HIS A 22 12.12 -4.56 -0.80
C HIS A 22 11.99 -4.30 0.69
N ASN A 23 12.62 -3.24 1.15
CA ASN A 23 12.51 -2.86 2.55
C ASN A 23 11.90 -1.46 2.66
N THR A 24 11.67 -1.04 3.92
CA THR A 24 11.03 0.23 4.18
C THR A 24 11.84 1.40 3.66
N GLN A 25 13.15 1.32 3.75
CA GLN A 25 14.01 2.40 3.25
C GLN A 25 13.84 2.55 1.74
N TRP A 26 13.73 1.43 1.04
CA TRP A 26 13.52 1.46 -0.41
C TRP A 26 12.24 2.22 -0.74
N LEU A 27 11.15 1.90 -0.04
CA LEU A 27 9.88 2.55 -0.30
C LEU A 27 9.93 4.02 0.08
N ALA A 28 10.54 4.34 1.22
CA ALA A 28 10.65 5.73 1.65
C ALA A 28 11.38 6.56 0.61
N ASN A 29 12.44 6.01 0.03
CA ASN A 29 13.19 6.71 -1.02
C ASN A 29 12.33 6.93 -2.25
N LYS A 30 11.52 5.94 -2.61
CA LYS A 30 10.70 6.04 -3.82
C LYS A 30 9.60 7.08 -3.68
N ILE A 31 9.03 7.23 -2.50
CA ILE A 31 7.98 8.22 -2.29
C ILE A 31 8.50 9.51 -1.66
N CYS A 32 9.81 9.62 -1.55
CA CYS A 32 10.48 10.85 -1.10
C CYS A 32 10.01 11.29 0.28
N CYS A 33 9.97 10.35 1.21
CA CYS A 33 9.63 10.67 2.58
C CYS A 33 10.54 9.91 3.53
N GLU A 34 10.35 10.16 4.83
CA GLU A 34 11.17 9.50 5.83
C GLU A 34 10.57 8.16 6.20
N LYS A 35 11.43 7.27 6.69
CA LYS A 35 11.00 5.94 7.10
C LYS A 35 9.90 6.01 8.16
N SER A 36 10.00 6.98 9.07
CA SER A 36 8.98 7.10 10.11
C SER A 36 7.59 7.32 9.51
N ASN A 37 7.52 8.05 8.40
CA ASN A 37 6.24 8.27 7.74
C ASN A 37 5.73 6.99 7.09
N VAL A 38 6.63 6.17 6.57
CA VAL A 38 6.23 4.89 5.99
C VAL A 38 5.70 3.97 7.08
N TYR A 39 6.37 3.94 8.22
CA TYR A 39 5.89 3.11 9.33
C TYR A 39 4.51 3.55 9.80
N LYS A 40 4.25 4.85 9.84
CA LYS A 40 2.92 5.35 10.18
C LYS A 40 1.89 4.88 9.16
N MET A 41 2.28 4.88 7.89
CA MET A 41 1.38 4.46 6.84
C MET A 41 1.01 2.98 6.98
N TYR A 42 1.97 2.15 7.38
CA TYR A 42 1.69 0.73 7.56
C TYR A 42 0.59 0.48 8.58
N LYS A 43 0.42 1.39 9.53
CA LYS A 43 -0.58 1.22 10.58
C LYS A 43 -1.95 1.74 10.18
N ARG A 44 -2.06 2.37 9.03
CA ARG A 44 -3.33 2.97 8.60
C ARG A 44 -4.17 1.95 7.86
N LYS A 45 -5.45 1.95 8.19
CA LYS A 45 -6.37 1.07 7.50
C LYS A 45 -6.65 1.58 6.09
N SER A 46 -6.61 2.89 5.92
CA SER A 46 -6.84 3.49 4.61
C SER A 46 -5.92 4.68 4.44
N ILE A 47 -5.63 4.99 3.19
CA ILE A 47 -4.83 6.16 2.84
C ILE A 47 -5.54 6.87 1.69
N GLY A 48 -5.10 8.07 1.39
CA GLY A 48 -5.69 8.83 0.31
C GLY A 48 -5.54 8.11 -1.02
N LEU A 49 -6.48 8.34 -1.92
CA LEU A 49 -6.46 7.69 -3.22
C LEU A 49 -5.20 8.05 -4.00
N ASP A 50 -4.78 9.32 -3.96
CA ASP A 50 -3.58 9.74 -4.65
C ASP A 50 -2.36 8.96 -4.17
N GLN A 51 -2.26 8.81 -2.86
CA GLN A 51 -1.15 8.08 -2.26
C GLN A 51 -1.20 6.61 -2.68
N LEU A 52 -2.38 6.03 -2.65
CA LEU A 52 -2.54 4.63 -3.00
C LEU A 52 -2.16 4.39 -4.45
N LEU A 53 -2.59 5.26 -5.35
CA LEU A 53 -2.24 5.11 -6.75
C LEU A 53 -0.75 5.24 -6.98
N ARG A 54 -0.11 6.16 -6.28
CA ARG A 54 1.32 6.34 -6.41
C ARG A 54 2.08 5.11 -5.96
N ILE A 55 1.68 4.54 -4.83
CA ILE A 55 2.33 3.36 -4.31
C ILE A 55 2.06 2.16 -5.22
N SER A 56 0.84 2.08 -5.76
CA SER A 56 0.51 1.01 -6.70
C SER A 56 1.44 1.05 -7.91
N GLU A 57 1.72 2.25 -8.38
CA GLU A 57 2.60 2.40 -9.53
C GLU A 57 4.04 2.03 -9.17
N ILE A 58 4.49 2.46 -8.00
CA ILE A 58 5.85 2.17 -7.56
C ILE A 58 6.07 0.68 -7.41
N LEU A 59 5.12 0.00 -6.80
CA LEU A 59 5.23 -1.45 -6.58
C LEU A 59 4.69 -2.27 -7.75
N GLN A 60 4.12 -1.59 -8.74
CA GLN A 60 3.53 -2.26 -9.91
C GLN A 60 2.53 -3.32 -9.48
N HIS A 61 1.68 -2.95 -8.53
CA HIS A 61 0.65 -3.82 -8.00
C HIS A 61 -0.62 -3.01 -7.83
N ASN A 62 -1.72 -3.54 -8.33
CA ASN A 62 -2.99 -2.83 -8.28
C ASN A 62 -3.68 -3.08 -6.95
N PHE A 63 -3.42 -2.22 -5.98
CA PHE A 63 -4.02 -2.37 -4.65
C PHE A 63 -5.53 -2.15 -4.67
N LEU A 64 -6.04 -1.45 -5.68
CA LEU A 64 -7.48 -1.25 -5.76
C LEU A 64 -8.22 -2.57 -5.93
N ARG A 65 -7.61 -3.52 -6.63
CA ARG A 65 -8.22 -4.83 -6.78
C ARG A 65 -8.32 -5.55 -5.45
N ASP A 66 -7.36 -5.30 -4.58
CA ASP A 66 -7.36 -5.95 -3.26
C ASP A 66 -8.43 -5.36 -2.35
N CYS A 67 -8.87 -4.14 -2.63
CA CYS A 67 -9.86 -3.47 -1.79
C CYS A 67 -11.28 -3.91 -2.08
N PHE A 68 -11.51 -4.51 -3.23
CA PHE A 68 -12.85 -4.92 -3.65
C PHE A 68 -12.87 -6.41 -3.94
N GLU A 69 -14.04 -7.00 -3.71
CA GLU A 69 -14.24 -8.37 -4.13
C GLU A 69 -14.58 -8.39 -5.59
N VAL A 70 -13.84 -9.21 -6.33
CA VAL A 70 -14.03 -9.31 -7.76
C VAL A 70 -14.41 -10.74 -8.12
N GLU A 71 -15.42 -10.85 -8.93
CA GLU A 71 -15.87 -12.16 -9.37
C GLU A 71 -15.24 -12.56 -10.67
#